data_8b091f4cdf529dd4aedd887a43958872
#
_entry.id   8b091f4cdf529dd4aedd887a43958872
#
_cell.length_a   1.000
_cell.length_b   1.000
_cell.length_c   1.000
_cell.angle_alpha   90.00
_cell.angle_beta   90.00
_cell.angle_gamma   90.00
#
_symmetry.space_group_name_H-M   'P 1'
#
loop_
_entity.id
_entity.type
_entity.pdbx_description
1 polymer ?
#
loop_
_entity_poly.entity_id
_entity_poly.type
_entity_poly.pdbx_seq_one_letter_code
_entity_poly.pdbx_strand_id
1 'polypeptide(L)'
;VTASRRKPPFGVGQVGKSFRNEITPGNFIFRTREFEQMEIEFFTPPAEADEWFDHWVEACWNWFVDLGIDADNLRRFDVPKEDRAHYSAGTIDIEYRFGFQGSEWGELMGVANRTDFDLKAHSDASGVALTFFDQAAGERYTPFVIEPSFGLTRAMMAFLVDAYHEDEVPNSKGGVDTRTVLRLDPRIAPIKVAVLPLSRNERLSPIAREVAQELRQSWNVDFDDAGAIGRRYRRQDEIGTPF
;
A
#
# COMPACT_ATOMS: atom_id res chain seq x y z
N VAL A 1 13.33 1.81 -22.79
CA VAL A 1 13.14 2.87 -23.79
C VAL A 1 13.03 2.28 -25.19
N THR A 2 14.03 1.53 -25.64
CA THR A 2 14.07 1.02 -27.03
C THR A 2 12.90 0.09 -27.35
N ALA A 3 12.57 -0.85 -26.45
CA ALA A 3 11.49 -1.82 -26.66
C ALA A 3 10.10 -1.18 -26.59
N SER A 4 9.86 -0.28 -25.62
CA SER A 4 8.56 0.36 -25.40
C SER A 4 8.35 1.64 -26.22
N ARG A 5 9.40 2.19 -26.84
CA ARG A 5 9.44 3.48 -27.55
C ARG A 5 8.91 4.66 -26.70
N ARG A 6 9.00 4.56 -25.38
CA ARG A 6 8.56 5.62 -24.47
C ARG A 6 9.68 6.65 -24.30
N LYS A 7 9.26 7.90 -24.10
CA LYS A 7 10.15 9.02 -23.79
C LYS A 7 10.07 9.31 -22.28
N PRO A 8 11.16 9.74 -21.63
CA PRO A 8 11.05 10.33 -20.30
C PRO A 8 10.12 11.57 -20.32
N PRO A 9 9.29 11.79 -19.27
CA PRO A 9 9.19 10.95 -18.09
C PRO A 9 8.33 9.71 -18.30
N PHE A 10 8.72 8.58 -17.73
CA PHE A 10 7.89 7.37 -17.65
C PHE A 10 8.35 6.46 -16.52
N GLY A 11 7.47 5.65 -15.97
CA GLY A 11 7.77 4.67 -14.93
C GLY A 11 7.59 3.23 -15.38
N VAL A 12 8.30 2.34 -14.68
CA VAL A 12 8.11 0.89 -14.72
C VAL A 12 7.87 0.45 -13.29
N GLY A 13 6.72 -0.18 -13.02
CA GLY A 13 6.39 -0.71 -11.70
C GLY A 13 6.43 -2.22 -11.68
N GLN A 14 6.80 -2.79 -10.53
CA GLN A 14 6.76 -4.21 -10.26
C GLN A 14 6.28 -4.48 -8.85
N VAL A 15 5.51 -5.56 -8.69
CA VAL A 15 5.14 -6.15 -7.41
C VAL A 15 5.69 -7.56 -7.38
N GLY A 16 6.38 -7.92 -6.31
CA GLY A 16 6.98 -9.24 -6.20
C GLY A 16 7.58 -9.52 -4.84
N LYS A 17 8.09 -10.74 -4.68
CA LYS A 17 8.78 -11.16 -3.46
C LYS A 17 10.19 -10.62 -3.42
N SER A 18 10.56 -10.17 -2.21
CA SER A 18 11.93 -9.78 -1.88
C SER A 18 12.43 -10.56 -0.67
N PHE A 19 13.75 -10.73 -0.61
CA PHE A 19 14.42 -11.51 0.43
C PHE A 19 15.54 -10.67 1.05
N ARG A 20 15.54 -10.54 2.37
CA ARG A 20 16.62 -9.91 3.12
C ARG A 20 17.06 -10.82 4.25
N ASN A 21 18.38 -10.97 4.43
CA ASN A 21 18.92 -11.78 5.52
C ASN A 21 18.88 -11.02 6.85
N GLU A 22 17.65 -10.77 7.34
CA GLU A 22 17.43 -10.08 8.61
C GLU A 22 18.02 -10.89 9.78
N ILE A 23 18.88 -10.25 10.56
CA ILE A 23 19.48 -10.86 11.75
C ILE A 23 18.40 -11.07 12.81
N THR A 24 17.53 -10.07 13.01
CA THR A 24 16.48 -10.09 14.04
C THR A 24 15.13 -9.74 13.40
N PRO A 25 14.42 -10.73 12.82
CA PRO A 25 13.00 -10.54 12.44
C PRO A 25 12.17 -10.18 13.67
N GLY A 26 11.10 -9.41 13.47
CA GLY A 26 10.26 -9.00 14.59
C GLY A 26 9.05 -8.17 14.19
N ASN A 27 8.24 -7.82 15.20
CA ASN A 27 7.01 -7.05 15.02
C ASN A 27 6.07 -7.68 13.99
N PHE A 28 5.77 -8.98 14.16
CA PHE A 28 4.91 -9.77 13.29
C PHE A 28 5.41 -9.73 11.84
N ILE A 29 4.63 -9.16 10.90
CA ILE A 29 4.98 -9.08 9.48
C ILE A 29 5.74 -7.79 9.11
N PHE A 30 6.06 -6.93 10.08
CA PHE A 30 6.78 -5.68 9.82
C PHE A 30 8.24 -5.93 9.37
N ARG A 31 8.93 -6.89 10.01
CA ARG A 31 10.31 -7.26 9.67
C ARG A 31 10.46 -8.76 9.52
N THR A 32 10.45 -9.22 8.29
CA THR A 32 10.55 -10.64 7.90
C THR A 32 11.67 -10.83 6.90
N ARG A 33 12.14 -12.08 6.72
CA ARG A 33 13.19 -12.40 5.74
C ARG A 33 12.66 -12.56 4.32
N GLU A 34 11.39 -12.92 4.18
CA GLU A 34 10.64 -12.98 2.92
C GLU A 34 9.45 -12.03 3.06
N PHE A 35 9.29 -11.12 2.13
CA PHE A 35 8.20 -10.13 2.12
C PHE A 35 7.82 -9.77 0.68
N GLU A 36 6.73 -9.07 0.52
CA GLU A 36 6.33 -8.52 -0.78
C GLU A 36 6.64 -7.03 -0.83
N GLN A 37 7.14 -6.61 -1.99
CA GLN A 37 7.55 -5.24 -2.27
C GLN A 37 6.90 -4.75 -3.55
N MET A 38 6.55 -3.48 -3.58
CA MET A 38 6.13 -2.76 -4.78
C MET A 38 7.18 -1.67 -5.05
N GLU A 39 7.72 -1.63 -6.25
CA GLU A 39 8.71 -0.63 -6.65
C GLU A 39 8.31 0.00 -7.97
N ILE A 40 8.62 1.29 -8.09
CA ILE A 40 8.49 2.05 -9.33
C ILE A 40 9.85 2.67 -9.62
N GLU A 41 10.37 2.39 -10.81
CA GLU A 41 11.54 3.07 -11.37
C GLU A 41 11.03 4.14 -12.35
N PHE A 42 11.02 5.39 -11.91
CA PHE A 42 10.53 6.51 -12.69
C PHE A 42 11.66 7.30 -13.30
N PHE A 43 11.78 7.21 -14.62
CA PHE A 43 12.83 7.83 -15.40
C PHE A 43 12.43 9.23 -15.84
N THR A 44 13.24 10.24 -15.51
CA THR A 44 12.96 11.65 -15.79
C THR A 44 14.18 12.37 -16.38
N PRO A 45 13.98 13.49 -17.10
CA PRO A 45 15.10 14.39 -17.41
C PRO A 45 15.75 14.90 -16.13
N PRO A 46 17.10 15.01 -16.06
CA PRO A 46 17.78 15.49 -14.86
C PRO A 46 17.27 16.84 -14.32
N ALA A 47 16.89 17.75 -15.22
CA ALA A 47 16.39 19.08 -14.85
C ALA A 47 15.00 19.07 -14.18
N GLU A 48 14.24 17.98 -14.31
CA GLU A 48 12.90 17.82 -13.76
C GLU A 48 12.89 16.89 -12.51
N ALA A 49 14.06 16.38 -12.12
CA ALA A 49 14.14 15.31 -11.11
C ALA A 49 13.61 15.74 -9.73
N ASP A 50 13.88 16.97 -9.29
CA ASP A 50 13.40 17.46 -8.00
C ASP A 50 11.89 17.66 -8.00
N GLU A 51 11.30 18.17 -9.09
CA GLU A 51 9.85 18.31 -9.23
C GLU A 51 9.15 16.93 -9.20
N TRP A 52 9.71 15.94 -9.91
CA TRP A 52 9.17 14.58 -9.90
C TRP A 52 9.40 13.86 -8.57
N PHE A 53 10.46 14.15 -7.86
CA PHE A 53 10.69 13.64 -6.51
C PHE A 53 9.59 14.14 -5.56
N ASP A 54 9.36 15.45 -5.53
CA ASP A 54 8.30 16.05 -4.71
C ASP A 54 6.92 15.51 -5.10
N HIS A 55 6.64 15.39 -6.40
CA HIS A 55 5.40 14.81 -6.91
C HIS A 55 5.17 13.38 -6.37
N TRP A 56 6.19 12.53 -6.42
CA TRP A 56 6.06 11.15 -5.94
C TRP A 56 5.90 11.07 -4.43
N VAL A 57 6.56 11.90 -3.66
CA VAL A 57 6.35 12.00 -2.21
C VAL A 57 4.90 12.34 -1.89
N GLU A 58 4.33 13.35 -2.56
CA GLU A 58 2.93 13.74 -2.39
C GLU A 58 1.96 12.65 -2.86
N ALA A 59 2.20 12.06 -4.02
CA ALA A 59 1.35 11.02 -4.56
C ALA A 59 1.29 9.79 -3.65
N CYS A 60 2.43 9.37 -3.10
CA CYS A 60 2.52 8.25 -2.19
C CYS A 60 1.87 8.54 -0.83
N TRP A 61 2.07 9.75 -0.28
CA TRP A 61 1.37 10.19 0.93
C TRP A 61 -0.15 10.15 0.76
N ASN A 62 -0.62 10.77 -0.31
CA ASN A 62 -2.05 10.83 -0.60
C ASN A 62 -2.65 9.44 -0.85
N TRP A 63 -1.88 8.50 -1.41
CA TRP A 63 -2.34 7.13 -1.60
C TRP A 63 -2.71 6.43 -0.28
N PHE A 64 -1.91 6.63 0.78
CA PHE A 64 -2.23 6.08 2.10
C PHE A 64 -3.46 6.76 2.71
N VAL A 65 -3.51 8.09 2.68
CA VAL A 65 -4.61 8.87 3.26
C VAL A 65 -5.93 8.60 2.52
N ASP A 66 -5.91 8.60 1.19
CA ASP A 66 -7.08 8.33 0.37
C ASP A 66 -7.65 6.93 0.58
N LEU A 67 -6.81 5.95 0.93
CA LEU A 67 -7.22 4.58 1.24
C LEU A 67 -7.57 4.37 2.73
N GLY A 68 -7.62 5.43 3.52
CA GLY A 68 -8.22 5.42 4.85
C GLY A 68 -7.24 5.45 6.03
N ILE A 69 -5.93 5.55 5.81
CA ILE A 69 -5.00 5.79 6.91
C ILE A 69 -5.22 7.21 7.46
N ASP A 70 -5.35 7.32 8.77
CA ASP A 70 -5.41 8.62 9.44
C ASP A 70 -4.08 9.36 9.26
N ALA A 71 -4.15 10.59 8.70
CA ALA A 71 -2.98 11.42 8.45
C ALA A 71 -2.20 11.74 9.75
N ASP A 72 -2.86 11.77 10.90
CA ASP A 72 -2.21 11.98 12.21
C ASP A 72 -1.36 10.76 12.64
N ASN A 73 -1.55 9.62 12.01
CA ASN A 73 -0.75 8.41 12.20
C ASN A 73 0.38 8.27 11.17
N LEU A 74 0.54 9.22 10.26
CA LEU A 74 1.61 9.25 9.26
C LEU A 74 2.59 10.40 9.53
N ARG A 75 3.83 10.22 9.13
CA ARG A 75 4.79 11.32 9.02
C ARG A 75 5.71 11.12 7.83
N ARG A 76 6.25 12.25 7.33
CA ARG A 76 7.36 12.26 6.39
C ARG A 76 8.65 12.42 7.18
N PHE A 77 9.60 11.53 6.92
CA PHE A 77 10.90 11.57 7.55
C PHE A 77 11.95 11.81 6.46
N ASP A 78 12.55 13.00 6.49
CA ASP A 78 13.68 13.31 5.61
C ASP A 78 14.93 12.60 6.16
N VAL A 79 15.37 11.59 5.43
CA VAL A 79 16.52 10.77 5.84
C VAL A 79 17.77 11.62 5.86
N PRO A 80 18.50 11.72 7.00
CA PRO A 80 19.74 12.49 7.09
C PRO A 80 20.77 12.03 6.06
N LYS A 81 21.56 12.95 5.55
CA LYS A 81 22.51 12.67 4.46
C LYS A 81 23.47 11.52 4.77
N GLU A 82 23.89 11.40 6.03
CA GLU A 82 24.78 10.35 6.54
C GLU A 82 24.16 8.97 6.55
N ASP A 83 22.81 8.89 6.61
CA ASP A 83 22.04 7.63 6.67
C ASP A 83 21.49 7.23 5.29
N ARG A 84 21.56 8.14 4.30
CA ARG A 84 21.10 7.84 2.94
C ARG A 84 21.99 6.81 2.26
N ALA A 85 21.37 6.01 1.40
CA ALA A 85 22.11 5.16 0.49
C ALA A 85 23.06 5.99 -0.38
N HIS A 86 24.25 5.49 -0.68
CA HIS A 86 25.32 6.20 -1.40
C HIS A 86 24.92 6.69 -2.81
N TYR A 87 23.86 6.12 -3.38
CA TYR A 87 23.31 6.50 -4.68
C TYR A 87 22.22 7.58 -4.60
N SER A 88 21.75 7.93 -3.41
CA SER A 88 20.62 8.83 -3.24
C SER A 88 21.05 10.27 -3.01
N ALA A 89 20.54 11.19 -3.84
CA ALA A 89 20.66 12.63 -3.61
C ALA A 89 19.65 13.13 -2.55
N GLY A 90 18.50 12.49 -2.43
CA GLY A 90 17.45 12.76 -1.45
C GLY A 90 16.60 11.54 -1.20
N THR A 91 16.20 11.29 0.05
CA THR A 91 15.29 10.21 0.42
C THR A 91 14.30 10.74 1.46
N ILE A 92 13.01 10.52 1.21
CA ILE A 92 11.95 10.77 2.18
C ILE A 92 11.22 9.46 2.43
N ASP A 93 11.19 9.05 3.70
CA ASP A 93 10.41 7.92 4.14
C ASP A 93 9.02 8.39 4.59
N ILE A 94 7.99 7.61 4.27
CA ILE A 94 6.66 7.72 4.86
C ILE A 94 6.58 6.66 5.94
N GLU A 95 6.40 7.11 7.17
CA GLU A 95 6.34 6.26 8.36
C GLU A 95 4.96 6.29 8.98
N TYR A 96 4.57 5.16 9.57
CA TYR A 96 3.33 5.00 10.33
C TYR A 96 3.63 4.82 11.83
N ARG A 97 2.77 5.35 12.68
CA ARG A 97 2.86 5.27 14.13
C ARG A 97 2.33 3.94 14.67
N PHE A 98 3.14 2.89 14.56
CA PHE A 98 2.79 1.56 15.07
C PHE A 98 2.80 1.44 16.59
N GLY A 99 3.54 2.31 17.29
CA GLY A 99 3.72 2.21 18.74
C GLY A 99 4.55 0.99 19.18
N PHE A 100 5.51 0.55 18.37
CA PHE A 100 6.37 -0.56 18.73
C PHE A 100 7.23 -0.26 19.95
N GLN A 101 7.55 -1.29 20.75
CA GLN A 101 8.49 -1.14 21.85
C GLN A 101 9.87 -0.71 21.33
N GLY A 102 10.35 0.44 21.78
CA GLY A 102 11.63 1.03 21.36
C GLY A 102 11.59 1.93 20.13
N SER A 103 10.50 1.95 19.38
CA SER A 103 10.28 2.91 18.27
C SER A 103 8.80 3.12 18.05
N GLU A 104 8.33 4.34 18.19
CA GLU A 104 6.93 4.67 17.93
C GLU A 104 6.59 4.56 16.45
N TRP A 105 7.52 4.92 15.58
CA TRP A 105 7.36 5.02 14.15
C TRP A 105 8.03 3.87 13.40
N GLY A 106 7.43 3.46 12.31
CA GLY A 106 7.97 2.44 11.42
C GLY A 106 7.77 2.81 9.95
N GLU A 107 8.84 2.68 9.18
CA GLU A 107 8.86 2.95 7.75
C GLU A 107 7.89 2.04 6.98
N LEU A 108 6.99 2.63 6.19
CA LEU A 108 6.12 1.94 5.25
C LEU A 108 6.73 1.86 3.87
N MET A 109 7.33 2.99 3.44
CA MET A 109 7.93 3.15 2.14
C MET A 109 8.96 4.27 2.14
N GLY A 110 9.84 4.27 1.16
CA GLY A 110 10.74 5.38 0.85
C GLY A 110 10.55 5.87 -0.58
N VAL A 111 10.78 7.16 -0.79
CA VAL A 111 10.95 7.75 -2.11
C VAL A 111 12.38 8.26 -2.21
N ALA A 112 13.17 7.75 -3.17
CA ALA A 112 14.57 8.10 -3.35
C ALA A 112 14.82 8.76 -4.71
N ASN A 113 15.56 9.85 -4.73
CA ASN A 113 16.17 10.38 -5.95
C ASN A 113 17.54 9.69 -6.14
N ARG A 114 17.58 8.67 -6.98
CA ARG A 114 18.78 7.85 -7.27
C ARG A 114 19.71 8.49 -8.28
N THR A 115 19.35 9.66 -8.80
CA THR A 115 20.11 10.33 -9.88
C THR A 115 20.27 9.43 -11.11
N ASP A 116 21.37 9.51 -11.80
CA ASP A 116 21.75 8.61 -12.91
C ASP A 116 22.72 7.49 -12.46
N PHE A 117 22.87 7.28 -11.15
CA PHE A 117 23.88 6.40 -10.56
C PHE A 117 23.82 4.98 -11.16
N ASP A 118 22.66 4.35 -11.11
CA ASP A 118 22.50 2.97 -11.58
C ASP A 118 22.69 2.86 -13.09
N LEU A 119 22.10 3.78 -13.86
CA LEU A 119 22.22 3.76 -15.32
C LEU A 119 23.65 3.99 -15.78
N LYS A 120 24.43 4.81 -15.10
CA LYS A 120 25.87 4.99 -15.36
C LYS A 120 26.65 3.73 -15.00
N ALA A 121 26.44 3.18 -13.80
CA ALA A 121 27.11 1.95 -13.38
C ALA A 121 26.84 0.78 -14.34
N HIS A 122 25.60 0.63 -14.78
CA HIS A 122 25.20 -0.39 -15.76
C HIS A 122 25.80 -0.12 -17.15
N SER A 123 25.86 1.14 -17.58
CA SER A 123 26.48 1.52 -18.85
C SER A 123 27.97 1.17 -18.85
N ASP A 124 28.68 1.51 -17.80
CA ASP A 124 30.11 1.26 -17.63
C ASP A 124 30.42 -0.24 -17.59
N ALA A 125 29.60 -1.02 -16.85
CA ALA A 125 29.81 -2.47 -16.73
C ALA A 125 29.46 -3.25 -18.01
N SER A 126 28.45 -2.81 -18.77
CA SER A 126 27.98 -3.51 -19.97
C SER A 126 28.61 -3.00 -21.27
N GLY A 127 29.20 -1.80 -21.26
CA GLY A 127 29.65 -1.11 -22.47
C GLY A 127 28.50 -0.59 -23.35
N VAL A 128 27.25 -0.64 -22.85
CA VAL A 128 26.05 -0.18 -23.57
C VAL A 128 25.56 1.13 -22.96
N ALA A 129 25.56 2.22 -23.74
CA ALA A 129 25.10 3.53 -23.28
C ALA A 129 23.58 3.52 -22.97
N LEU A 130 23.20 3.67 -21.69
CA LEU A 130 21.83 3.80 -21.24
C LEU A 130 21.41 5.28 -21.19
N THR A 131 21.46 5.92 -22.36
CA THR A 131 21.12 7.35 -22.53
C THR A 131 19.87 7.51 -23.38
N PHE A 132 19.22 8.65 -23.21
CA PHE A 132 18.11 9.11 -24.05
C PHE A 132 18.55 10.29 -24.91
N PHE A 133 18.13 10.33 -26.18
CA PHE A 133 18.32 11.49 -27.05
C PHE A 133 17.01 12.21 -27.21
N ASP A 134 16.93 13.42 -26.67
CA ASP A 134 15.78 14.29 -26.87
C ASP A 134 15.89 15.00 -28.21
N GLN A 135 15.05 14.60 -29.15
CA GLN A 135 15.02 15.19 -30.51
C GLN A 135 14.55 16.64 -30.52
N ALA A 136 13.72 17.05 -29.55
CA ALA A 136 13.19 18.39 -29.47
C ALA A 136 14.25 19.39 -28.98
N ALA A 137 15.00 18.98 -27.97
CA ALA A 137 16.10 19.77 -27.40
C ALA A 137 17.43 19.61 -28.18
N GLY A 138 17.55 18.54 -28.98
CA GLY A 138 18.82 18.17 -29.64
C GLY A 138 19.89 17.68 -28.70
N GLU A 139 19.53 17.25 -27.49
CA GLU A 139 20.46 16.89 -26.42
C GLU A 139 20.39 15.42 -26.05
N ARG A 140 21.50 14.89 -25.55
CA ARG A 140 21.60 13.53 -25.03
C ARG A 140 21.92 13.58 -23.54
N TYR A 141 21.16 12.83 -22.74
CA TYR A 141 21.36 12.72 -21.29
C TYR A 141 21.17 11.31 -20.79
N THR A 142 21.72 10.98 -19.63
CA THR A 142 21.34 9.82 -18.84
C THR A 142 20.17 10.23 -17.97
N PRO A 143 18.99 9.57 -18.06
CA PRO A 143 17.86 9.89 -17.19
C PRO A 143 18.22 9.77 -15.72
N PHE A 144 17.59 10.60 -14.88
CA PHE A 144 17.54 10.37 -13.45
C PHE A 144 16.43 9.40 -13.10
N VAL A 145 16.58 8.72 -11.99
CA VAL A 145 15.60 7.73 -11.50
C VAL A 145 15.04 8.20 -10.18
N ILE A 146 13.72 8.32 -10.11
CA ILE A 146 13.00 8.50 -8.85
C ILE A 146 12.38 7.14 -8.52
N GLU A 147 12.66 6.63 -7.33
CA GLU A 147 12.24 5.31 -6.87
C GLU A 147 11.31 5.40 -5.67
N PRO A 148 9.99 5.32 -5.86
CA PRO A 148 9.05 4.95 -4.79
C PRO A 148 9.12 3.45 -4.54
N SER A 149 9.46 3.05 -3.31
CA SER A 149 9.57 1.65 -2.89
C SER A 149 8.72 1.37 -1.67
N PHE A 150 7.75 0.46 -1.81
CA PHE A 150 6.75 0.13 -0.78
C PHE A 150 7.01 -1.26 -0.21
N GLY A 151 7.02 -1.37 1.10
CA GLY A 151 6.83 -2.66 1.75
C GLY A 151 5.34 -3.05 1.73
N LEU A 152 4.90 -3.86 0.77
CA LEU A 152 3.48 -4.24 0.63
C LEU A 152 2.95 -4.90 1.92
N THR A 153 3.75 -5.79 2.52
CA THR A 153 3.42 -6.45 3.77
C THR A 153 3.28 -5.46 4.94
N ARG A 154 4.14 -4.43 5.01
CA ARG A 154 4.06 -3.35 6.01
C ARG A 154 2.85 -2.46 5.78
N ALA A 155 2.56 -2.08 4.52
CA ALA A 155 1.39 -1.30 4.17
C ALA A 155 0.10 -2.04 4.57
N MET A 156 -0.01 -3.34 4.27
CA MET A 156 -1.13 -4.17 4.72
C MET A 156 -1.28 -4.14 6.24
N MET A 157 -0.19 -4.28 6.99
CA MET A 157 -0.22 -4.22 8.45
C MET A 157 -0.71 -2.85 8.95
N ALA A 158 -0.24 -1.74 8.34
CA ALA A 158 -0.67 -0.39 8.71
C ALA A 158 -2.17 -0.20 8.48
N PHE A 159 -2.69 -0.59 7.31
CA PHE A 159 -4.13 -0.52 7.02
C PHE A 159 -4.98 -1.33 8.02
N LEU A 160 -4.53 -2.51 8.43
CA LEU A 160 -5.25 -3.32 9.43
C LEU A 160 -5.20 -2.70 10.82
N VAL A 161 -4.05 -2.16 11.23
CA VAL A 161 -3.88 -1.53 12.55
C VAL A 161 -4.70 -0.24 12.63
N ASP A 162 -4.66 0.59 11.58
CA ASP A 162 -5.39 1.85 11.54
C ASP A 162 -6.91 1.65 11.46
N ALA A 163 -7.35 0.62 10.73
CA ALA A 163 -8.76 0.28 10.61
C ALA A 163 -9.35 -0.39 11.86
N TYR A 164 -8.53 -0.87 12.80
CA TYR A 164 -9.00 -1.56 13.99
C TYR A 164 -9.63 -0.59 14.97
N HIS A 165 -10.89 -0.84 15.33
CA HIS A 165 -11.64 -0.06 16.30
C HIS A 165 -12.41 -0.98 17.26
N GLU A 166 -12.63 -0.48 18.47
CA GLU A 166 -13.53 -1.07 19.43
C GLU A 166 -14.68 -0.10 19.72
N ASP A 167 -15.89 -0.49 19.32
CA ASP A 167 -17.10 0.30 19.53
C ASP A 167 -17.88 -0.23 20.76
N GLU A 168 -18.40 0.67 21.55
CA GLU A 168 -19.33 0.36 22.61
C GLU A 168 -20.77 0.38 22.08
N VAL A 169 -21.49 -0.72 22.24
CA VAL A 169 -22.88 -0.86 21.78
C VAL A 169 -23.79 -1.29 22.91
N PRO A 170 -24.99 -0.68 23.07
CA PRO A 170 -25.97 -1.09 24.07
C PRO A 170 -26.38 -2.56 23.85
N ASN A 171 -26.46 -3.31 24.92
CA ASN A 171 -26.95 -4.68 24.87
C ASN A 171 -28.41 -4.83 25.40
N SER A 172 -29.03 -5.97 25.14
CA SER A 172 -30.42 -6.24 25.51
C SER A 172 -30.66 -6.34 27.03
N LYS A 173 -29.59 -6.31 27.84
CA LYS A 173 -29.67 -6.41 29.30
C LYS A 173 -29.50 -5.04 29.98
N GLY A 174 -29.45 -3.95 29.19
CA GLY A 174 -29.25 -2.57 29.70
C GLY A 174 -27.82 -2.23 30.04
N GLY A 175 -26.86 -3.06 29.64
CA GLY A 175 -25.42 -2.79 29.72
C GLY A 175 -24.82 -2.44 28.35
N VAL A 176 -23.49 -2.45 28.28
CA VAL A 176 -22.71 -2.17 27.06
C VAL A 176 -21.85 -3.38 26.74
N ASP A 177 -21.82 -3.76 25.47
CA ASP A 177 -20.90 -4.76 24.92
C ASP A 177 -19.86 -4.05 24.05
N THR A 178 -18.61 -4.49 24.11
CA THR A 178 -17.57 -4.06 23.17
C THR A 178 -17.70 -4.85 21.87
N ARG A 179 -17.58 -4.16 20.76
CA ARG A 179 -17.61 -4.71 19.41
C ARG A 179 -16.34 -4.34 18.66
N THR A 180 -15.62 -5.33 18.16
CA THR A 180 -14.50 -5.13 17.25
C THR A 180 -15.00 -4.81 15.86
N VAL A 181 -14.43 -3.78 15.22
CA VAL A 181 -14.76 -3.33 13.87
C VAL A 181 -13.49 -3.01 13.13
N LEU A 182 -13.32 -3.56 11.92
CA LEU A 182 -12.31 -3.11 10.97
C LEU A 182 -12.94 -2.10 10.00
N ARG A 183 -12.55 -0.83 10.09
CA ARG A 183 -13.06 0.25 9.25
C ARG A 183 -12.21 0.41 7.99
N LEU A 184 -12.16 -0.64 7.17
CA LEU A 184 -11.41 -0.63 5.92
C LEU A 184 -12.11 0.22 4.85
N ASP A 185 -11.32 0.95 4.06
CA ASP A 185 -11.84 1.58 2.84
C ASP A 185 -12.41 0.50 1.91
N PRO A 186 -13.60 0.73 1.30
CA PRO A 186 -14.24 -0.24 0.42
C PRO A 186 -13.36 -0.71 -0.75
N ARG A 187 -12.40 0.09 -1.18
CA ARG A 187 -11.48 -0.26 -2.27
C ARG A 187 -10.48 -1.35 -1.89
N ILE A 188 -10.09 -1.43 -0.60
CA ILE A 188 -9.11 -2.40 -0.10
C ILE A 188 -9.74 -3.51 0.74
N ALA A 189 -10.99 -3.40 1.18
CA ALA A 189 -11.67 -4.44 1.93
C ALA A 189 -11.68 -5.78 1.15
N PRO A 190 -11.27 -6.92 1.74
CA PRO A 190 -11.19 -8.20 1.04
C PRO A 190 -12.55 -8.72 0.58
N ILE A 191 -13.56 -8.60 1.43
CA ILE A 191 -14.96 -8.89 1.13
C ILE A 191 -15.67 -7.56 0.94
N LYS A 192 -16.32 -7.38 -0.22
CA LYS A 192 -16.97 -6.12 -0.56
C LYS A 192 -18.40 -6.03 -0.04
N VAL A 193 -19.12 -7.14 -0.12
CA VAL A 193 -20.55 -7.21 0.21
C VAL A 193 -20.83 -8.47 1.02
N ALA A 194 -21.67 -8.34 2.04
CA ALA A 194 -22.24 -9.48 2.75
C ALA A 194 -23.75 -9.56 2.53
N VAL A 195 -24.24 -10.68 2.04
CA VAL A 195 -25.68 -10.93 1.87
C VAL A 195 -26.18 -11.73 3.06
N LEU A 196 -26.95 -11.05 3.92
CA LEU A 196 -27.40 -11.54 5.22
C LEU A 196 -28.94 -11.61 5.26
N PRO A 197 -29.59 -12.75 4.93
CA PRO A 197 -31.05 -12.86 5.05
C PRO A 197 -31.48 -12.64 6.50
N LEU A 198 -32.57 -11.92 6.74
CA LEU A 198 -33.06 -11.60 8.08
C LEU A 198 -33.22 -12.85 8.96
N SER A 199 -33.69 -13.96 8.37
CA SER A 199 -33.76 -15.26 9.02
C SER A 199 -33.53 -16.39 8.03
N ARG A 200 -32.99 -17.51 8.53
CA ARG A 200 -32.83 -18.72 7.72
C ARG A 200 -34.18 -19.41 7.56
N ASN A 201 -34.79 -19.36 6.39
CA ASN A 201 -36.00 -20.03 6.03
C ASN A 201 -36.12 -20.29 4.53
N GLU A 202 -37.10 -21.11 4.14
CA GLU A 202 -37.31 -21.54 2.75
C GLU A 202 -37.70 -20.41 1.79
N ARG A 203 -38.17 -19.27 2.30
CA ARG A 203 -38.56 -18.12 1.47
C ARG A 203 -37.41 -17.14 1.26
N LEU A 204 -36.65 -16.84 2.30
CA LEU A 204 -35.59 -15.81 2.25
C LEU A 204 -34.25 -16.36 1.79
N SER A 205 -33.83 -17.55 2.26
CA SER A 205 -32.50 -18.06 1.96
C SER A 205 -32.26 -18.32 0.46
N PRO A 206 -33.21 -18.83 -0.34
CA PRO A 206 -32.99 -18.99 -1.80
C PRO A 206 -32.78 -17.64 -2.49
N ILE A 207 -33.65 -16.66 -2.24
CA ILE A 207 -33.55 -15.32 -2.85
C ILE A 207 -32.24 -14.65 -2.48
N ALA A 208 -31.84 -14.71 -1.20
CA ALA A 208 -30.57 -14.13 -0.76
C ALA A 208 -29.36 -14.83 -1.42
N ARG A 209 -29.43 -16.15 -1.69
CA ARG A 209 -28.37 -16.87 -2.42
C ARG A 209 -28.29 -16.45 -3.88
N GLU A 210 -29.42 -16.20 -4.54
CA GLU A 210 -29.47 -15.69 -5.90
C GLU A 210 -28.81 -14.30 -5.99
N VAL A 211 -29.16 -13.40 -5.06
CA VAL A 211 -28.53 -12.07 -4.96
C VAL A 211 -27.01 -12.19 -4.73
N ALA A 212 -26.59 -13.05 -3.81
CA ALA A 212 -25.16 -13.27 -3.57
C ALA A 212 -24.44 -13.82 -4.80
N GLN A 213 -25.09 -14.71 -5.56
CA GLN A 213 -24.52 -15.28 -6.78
C GLN A 213 -24.42 -14.24 -7.91
N GLU A 214 -25.39 -13.36 -8.05
CA GLU A 214 -25.37 -12.26 -9.00
C GLU A 214 -24.22 -11.28 -8.68
N LEU A 215 -24.11 -10.84 -7.42
CA LEU A 215 -23.06 -9.93 -6.97
C LEU A 215 -21.65 -10.50 -7.12
N ARG A 216 -21.47 -11.82 -6.98
CA ARG A 216 -20.19 -12.51 -7.16
C ARG A 216 -19.62 -12.43 -8.56
N GLN A 217 -20.42 -12.05 -9.55
CA GLN A 217 -19.93 -11.82 -10.91
C GLN A 217 -18.98 -10.60 -10.98
N SER A 218 -19.11 -9.66 -10.02
CA SER A 218 -18.34 -8.40 -10.01
C SER A 218 -17.55 -8.17 -8.73
N TRP A 219 -17.91 -8.84 -7.61
CA TRP A 219 -17.36 -8.55 -6.29
C TRP A 219 -17.04 -9.82 -5.49
N ASN A 220 -16.12 -9.69 -4.52
CA ASN A 220 -15.97 -10.71 -3.48
C ASN A 220 -17.14 -10.58 -2.49
N VAL A 221 -17.99 -11.59 -2.45
CA VAL A 221 -19.23 -11.58 -1.67
C VAL A 221 -19.28 -12.73 -0.67
N ASP A 222 -19.54 -12.41 0.60
CA ASP A 222 -19.87 -13.38 1.60
C ASP A 222 -21.38 -13.61 1.69
N PHE A 223 -21.78 -14.81 2.08
CA PHE A 223 -23.17 -15.15 2.35
C PHE A 223 -23.25 -15.89 3.68
N ASP A 224 -24.05 -15.34 4.60
CA ASP A 224 -24.18 -15.93 5.93
C ASP A 224 -25.65 -15.97 6.38
N ASP A 225 -26.18 -17.18 6.57
CA ASP A 225 -27.50 -17.43 7.12
C ASP A 225 -27.45 -18.16 8.49
N ALA A 226 -26.27 -18.24 9.13
CA ALA A 226 -26.07 -18.98 10.37
C ALA A 226 -26.28 -18.13 11.63
N GLY A 227 -27.08 -18.62 12.56
CA GLY A 227 -27.36 -17.97 13.84
C GLY A 227 -28.26 -16.74 13.73
N ALA A 228 -28.27 -15.89 14.75
CA ALA A 228 -29.07 -14.66 14.78
C ALA A 228 -28.44 -13.57 13.89
N ILE A 229 -29.31 -12.71 13.32
CA ILE A 229 -28.88 -11.63 12.41
C ILE A 229 -27.81 -10.71 13.02
N GLY A 230 -27.93 -10.33 14.28
CA GLY A 230 -26.93 -9.48 14.96
C GLY A 230 -25.53 -10.12 15.07
N ARG A 231 -25.45 -11.47 15.14
CA ARG A 231 -24.15 -12.16 15.10
C ARG A 231 -23.54 -12.17 13.71
N ARG A 232 -24.36 -12.17 12.66
CA ARG A 232 -23.89 -12.09 11.27
C ARG A 232 -23.28 -10.73 10.98
N TYR A 233 -23.94 -9.65 11.39
CA TYR A 233 -23.37 -8.31 11.30
C TYR A 233 -22.04 -8.21 12.04
N ARG A 234 -21.97 -8.72 13.28
CA ARG A 234 -20.73 -8.70 14.06
C ARG A 234 -19.56 -9.38 13.35
N ARG A 235 -19.79 -10.54 12.70
CA ARG A 235 -18.75 -11.23 11.93
C ARG A 235 -18.27 -10.41 10.74
N GLN A 236 -19.15 -9.65 10.11
CA GLN A 236 -18.80 -8.79 8.98
C GLN A 236 -18.07 -7.52 9.44
N ASP A 237 -18.49 -6.96 10.57
CA ASP A 237 -17.77 -5.84 11.20
C ASP A 237 -16.32 -6.23 11.55
N GLU A 238 -16.12 -7.42 12.12
CA GLU A 238 -14.80 -7.95 12.51
C GLU A 238 -13.83 -8.14 11.34
N ILE A 239 -14.33 -8.39 10.13
CA ILE A 239 -13.50 -8.56 8.92
C ILE A 239 -13.50 -7.35 7.98
N GLY A 240 -14.20 -6.29 8.35
CA GLY A 240 -14.19 -5.02 7.61
C GLY A 240 -15.00 -5.05 6.31
N THR A 241 -16.10 -5.80 6.24
CA THR A 241 -16.98 -5.80 5.06
C THR A 241 -17.79 -4.49 5.02
N PRO A 242 -17.67 -3.67 3.96
CA PRO A 242 -18.27 -2.34 3.92
C PRO A 242 -19.76 -2.32 3.57
N PHE A 243 -20.29 -3.32 2.86
CA PHE A 243 -21.68 -3.34 2.36
C PHE A 243 -22.40 -4.64 2.67
#